data_375f75473cd761120806dc8892348f1c
#
_entry.id   375f75473cd761120806dc8892348f1c
#
_cell.length_a   1.000
_cell.length_b   1.000
_cell.length_c   1.000
_cell.angle_alpha   90.00
_cell.angle_beta   90.00
_cell.angle_gamma   90.00
#
_symmetry.space_group_name_H-M   'P 1'
#
loop_
_entity.id
_entity.type
_entity.pdbx_description
1 polymer ?
#
loop_
_entity_poly.entity_id
_entity_poly.type
_entity_poly.pdbx_seq_one_letter_code
_entity_poly.pdbx_strand_id
1 'polypeptide(L)'
;NSNNWTPSGISVTAGTTNDSLTDTPTDYGTDTGAGGEVRGNYCTWNPLMAGAGTLSTIADGNLKASGSGTQAFGTIQIPTTGKWYFEITATTAQYPQVGIGRKNSAGGGAYANNYGTYYNAVNYYVFYDTGNSAVGNIGGICTTTNDVALFCIDATNNKVWMGRSRSGTVTWLGGGDPSTGTSPTFSGSGGGGVYSTAFSISDGYWPYCSNGSGSDVWYINAGQRAFTYTAPSGYKALTTANITAPADASKWFYGGVPDLVWIKDRTSAYSHSLTDTIRGVGLNLISDTSGTDTSGPDISEMSKYGMSLIGPSSSNRVNT
;
A
#
# COMPACT_ATOMS: atom_id res chain seq x y z
N ASN A 1 -10.70 0.80 37.88
CA ASN A 1 -11.43 1.13 36.67
C ASN A 1 -12.19 -0.08 36.20
N SER A 2 -13.48 -0.08 36.47
CA SER A 2 -14.34 -1.26 36.49
C SER A 2 -15.38 -1.25 35.36
N ASN A 3 -14.95 -0.95 34.15
CA ASN A 3 -15.78 -1.15 32.96
C ASN A 3 -15.36 -2.37 32.13
N ASN A 4 -14.80 -3.37 32.81
CA ASN A 4 -14.51 -4.64 32.15
C ASN A 4 -15.78 -5.46 32.07
N TRP A 5 -16.19 -5.80 30.88
CA TRP A 5 -17.21 -6.80 30.64
C TRP A 5 -16.73 -8.15 31.17
N THR A 6 -17.58 -8.84 31.90
CA THR A 6 -17.31 -10.24 32.23
C THR A 6 -17.54 -11.06 30.98
N PRO A 7 -16.51 -11.72 30.40
CA PRO A 7 -16.68 -12.50 29.20
C PRO A 7 -17.59 -13.70 29.46
N SER A 8 -18.51 -13.96 28.54
CA SER A 8 -19.37 -15.13 28.58
C SER A 8 -19.36 -15.79 27.22
N GLY A 9 -18.98 -17.09 27.19
CA GLY A 9 -18.91 -17.86 25.94
C GLY A 9 -17.69 -17.58 25.07
N ILE A 10 -16.72 -16.81 25.56
CA ILE A 10 -15.42 -16.57 24.90
C ILE A 10 -14.29 -16.91 25.86
N SER A 11 -13.18 -17.40 25.32
CA SER A 11 -11.96 -17.69 26.09
C SER A 11 -11.08 -16.45 26.16
N VAL A 12 -10.68 -16.05 27.37
CA VAL A 12 -9.69 -14.99 27.62
C VAL A 12 -8.38 -15.55 28.18
N THR A 13 -8.23 -16.86 28.17
CA THR A 13 -7.02 -17.55 28.64
C THR A 13 -5.93 -17.43 27.57
N ALA A 14 -4.74 -17.00 27.97
CA ALA A 14 -3.59 -16.94 27.07
C ALA A 14 -3.31 -18.29 26.40
N GLY A 15 -3.17 -18.29 25.09
CA GLY A 15 -2.92 -19.49 24.29
C GLY A 15 -3.65 -19.47 22.96
N THR A 16 -3.65 -20.61 22.26
CA THR A 16 -4.27 -20.76 20.93
C THR A 16 -5.81 -20.70 20.94
N THR A 17 -6.42 -20.78 22.12
CA THR A 17 -7.87 -20.70 22.29
C THR A 17 -8.34 -19.35 22.83
N ASN A 18 -7.48 -18.35 22.82
CA ASN A 18 -7.82 -16.99 23.28
C ASN A 18 -8.65 -16.28 22.21
N ASP A 19 -9.91 -16.04 22.51
CA ASP A 19 -10.84 -15.29 21.66
C ASP A 19 -10.79 -13.76 21.91
N SER A 20 -10.03 -13.33 22.91
CA SER A 20 -9.90 -11.90 23.23
C SER A 20 -8.65 -11.31 22.58
N LEU A 21 -8.84 -10.22 21.86
CA LEU A 21 -7.73 -9.39 21.39
C LEU A 21 -7.48 -8.29 22.42
N THR A 22 -6.23 -8.11 22.81
CA THR A 22 -5.86 -6.98 23.67
C THR A 22 -5.88 -5.71 22.83
N ASP A 23 -6.90 -4.88 23.00
CA ASP A 23 -6.96 -3.55 22.45
C ASP A 23 -6.38 -2.57 23.46
N THR A 24 -5.14 -2.19 23.26
CA THR A 24 -4.48 -1.16 24.07
C THR A 24 -3.88 -0.11 23.14
N PRO A 25 -3.91 1.18 23.51
CA PRO A 25 -3.28 2.24 22.73
C PRO A 25 -1.74 2.26 22.88
N THR A 26 -1.13 1.18 23.37
CA THR A 26 0.32 1.08 23.57
C THR A 26 1.01 0.75 22.24
N ASP A 27 2.15 1.33 21.97
CA ASP A 27 3.02 0.89 20.90
C ASP A 27 3.43 -0.57 21.12
N TYR A 28 3.28 -1.36 20.09
CA TYR A 28 3.54 -2.78 20.16
C TYR A 28 4.74 -3.14 19.32
N GLY A 29 5.75 -3.54 19.99
CA GLY A 29 6.87 -4.22 19.40
C GLY A 29 7.71 -3.37 18.46
N THR A 30 8.85 -3.90 18.15
CA THR A 30 9.75 -3.40 17.10
C THR A 30 9.59 -4.32 15.90
N ASP A 31 9.48 -3.75 14.72
CA ASP A 31 9.48 -4.53 13.48
C ASP A 31 10.90 -5.11 13.29
N THR A 32 11.04 -6.42 13.52
CA THR A 32 12.29 -7.16 13.34
C THR A 32 12.41 -7.76 11.94
N GLY A 33 11.38 -7.61 11.10
CA GLY A 33 11.29 -8.18 9.77
C GLY A 33 10.66 -9.58 9.73
N ALA A 34 10.18 -10.10 10.87
CA ALA A 34 9.50 -11.40 10.91
C ALA A 34 8.04 -11.30 10.42
N GLY A 35 7.42 -10.12 10.51
CA GLY A 35 6.00 -9.91 10.24
C GLY A 35 5.11 -10.32 11.41
N GLY A 36 3.91 -9.72 11.49
CA GLY A 36 2.96 -9.97 12.56
C GLY A 36 3.31 -9.32 13.90
N GLU A 37 4.31 -8.46 13.95
CA GLU A 37 4.90 -7.94 15.18
C GLU A 37 4.39 -6.56 15.56
N VAL A 38 4.06 -5.73 14.58
CA VAL A 38 3.72 -4.32 14.77
C VAL A 38 2.22 -4.14 14.52
N ARG A 39 1.56 -3.31 15.32
CA ARG A 39 0.19 -2.92 15.08
C ARG A 39 0.13 -1.63 14.25
N GLY A 40 -0.74 -1.63 13.25
CA GLY A 40 -0.93 -0.50 12.36
C GLY A 40 -1.85 -0.89 11.20
N ASN A 41 -2.14 0.07 10.33
CA ASN A 41 -2.83 -0.22 9.08
C ASN A 41 -1.80 -0.72 8.08
N TYR A 42 -1.86 -2.00 7.80
CA TYR A 42 -1.01 -2.64 6.80
C TYR A 42 -1.52 -2.40 5.39
N CYS A 43 -0.62 -2.43 4.43
CA CYS A 43 -0.99 -2.40 3.02
C CYS A 43 -1.84 -3.64 2.68
N THR A 44 -3.00 -3.41 2.09
CA THR A 44 -3.91 -4.43 1.55
C THR A 44 -4.20 -4.10 0.09
N TRP A 45 -4.93 -4.94 -0.64
CA TRP A 45 -5.44 -4.56 -1.95
C TRP A 45 -6.49 -3.46 -1.84
N ASN A 46 -6.42 -2.48 -2.73
CA ASN A 46 -7.32 -1.33 -2.72
C ASN A 46 -8.58 -1.65 -3.56
N PRO A 47 -9.77 -1.77 -2.96
CA PRO A 47 -11.01 -2.05 -3.69
C PRO A 47 -11.53 -0.87 -4.52
N LEU A 48 -10.88 0.29 -4.44
CA LEU A 48 -11.29 1.51 -5.14
C LEU A 48 -10.30 1.92 -6.24
N MET A 49 -9.20 1.18 -6.43
CA MET A 49 -8.13 1.59 -7.35
C MET A 49 -7.82 0.48 -8.36
N ALA A 50 -8.34 0.66 -9.57
CA ALA A 50 -8.09 -0.23 -10.70
C ALA A 50 -6.95 0.25 -11.63
N GLY A 51 -6.39 1.44 -11.40
CA GLY A 51 -5.52 2.07 -12.39
C GLY A 51 -6.26 2.30 -13.72
N ALA A 52 -5.62 1.98 -14.84
CA ALA A 52 -6.24 2.09 -16.17
C ALA A 52 -6.98 0.82 -16.63
N GLY A 53 -6.97 -0.23 -15.82
CA GLY A 53 -7.59 -1.52 -16.16
C GLY A 53 -8.86 -1.82 -15.38
N THR A 54 -9.33 -3.06 -15.47
CA THR A 54 -10.46 -3.55 -14.70
C THR A 54 -9.99 -3.95 -13.30
N LEU A 55 -10.73 -3.54 -12.27
CA LEU A 55 -10.43 -3.91 -10.89
C LEU A 55 -10.62 -5.41 -10.67
N SER A 56 -9.67 -6.03 -9.99
CA SER A 56 -9.81 -7.40 -9.48
C SER A 56 -10.96 -7.51 -8.48
N THR A 57 -11.55 -8.69 -8.37
CA THR A 57 -12.43 -9.00 -7.24
C THR A 57 -11.59 -9.07 -5.98
N ILE A 58 -11.86 -8.16 -5.05
CA ILE A 58 -11.16 -8.07 -3.76
C ILE A 58 -11.99 -8.75 -2.68
N ALA A 59 -11.34 -9.59 -1.87
CA ALA A 59 -11.97 -10.40 -0.83
C ALA A 59 -11.03 -10.61 0.37
N ASP A 60 -11.46 -11.40 1.35
CA ASP A 60 -10.69 -11.83 2.53
C ASP A 60 -10.07 -10.65 3.27
N GLY A 61 -10.87 -9.66 3.64
CA GLY A 61 -10.39 -8.45 4.31
C GLY A 61 -9.44 -7.62 3.45
N ASN A 62 -9.66 -7.59 2.15
CA ASN A 62 -8.83 -6.94 1.14
C ASN A 62 -7.42 -7.58 0.98
N LEU A 63 -7.23 -8.80 1.44
CA LEU A 63 -5.94 -9.50 1.27
C LEU A 63 -5.88 -10.29 -0.03
N LYS A 64 -7.04 -10.65 -0.60
CA LYS A 64 -7.15 -11.46 -1.81
C LYS A 64 -7.58 -10.61 -3.01
N ALA A 65 -6.89 -10.80 -4.13
CA ALA A 65 -7.28 -10.28 -5.44
C ALA A 65 -7.42 -11.43 -6.44
N SER A 66 -8.50 -11.44 -7.22
CA SER A 66 -8.77 -12.47 -8.22
C SER A 66 -9.56 -11.93 -9.40
N GLY A 67 -9.54 -12.65 -10.51
CA GLY A 67 -10.27 -12.30 -11.73
C GLY A 67 -9.50 -12.68 -12.98
N SER A 68 -10.05 -12.42 -14.16
CA SER A 68 -9.40 -12.59 -15.45
C SER A 68 -9.34 -11.26 -16.18
N GLY A 69 -8.18 -10.87 -16.70
CA GLY A 69 -7.97 -9.56 -17.30
C GLY A 69 -8.09 -8.38 -16.32
N THR A 70 -7.82 -8.62 -15.04
CA THR A 70 -8.00 -7.64 -13.97
C THR A 70 -6.70 -7.30 -13.26
N GLN A 71 -6.69 -6.21 -12.50
CA GLN A 71 -5.52 -5.77 -11.75
C GLN A 71 -5.90 -5.20 -10.38
N ALA A 72 -4.95 -5.22 -9.45
CA ALA A 72 -5.10 -4.63 -8.13
C ALA A 72 -3.82 -3.89 -7.71
N PHE A 73 -4.02 -2.80 -6.98
CA PHE A 73 -2.97 -2.01 -6.35
C PHE A 73 -3.10 -2.06 -4.83
N GLY A 74 -1.99 -1.90 -4.15
CA GLY A 74 -1.98 -1.77 -2.69
C GLY A 74 -2.65 -0.47 -2.22
N THR A 75 -3.09 -0.46 -0.96
CA THR A 75 -3.66 0.73 -0.31
C THR A 75 -2.60 1.76 0.10
N ILE A 76 -1.35 1.33 0.29
CA ILE A 76 -0.25 2.19 0.73
C ILE A 76 0.73 2.35 -0.44
N GLN A 77 1.01 3.60 -0.80
CA GLN A 77 2.13 3.92 -1.68
C GLN A 77 3.44 3.60 -0.97
N ILE A 78 4.38 3.00 -1.68
CA ILE A 78 5.73 2.76 -1.15
C ILE A 78 6.37 4.13 -0.88
N PRO A 79 6.79 4.42 0.37
CA PRO A 79 7.40 5.70 0.70
C PRO A 79 8.69 5.95 -0.09
N THR A 80 9.02 7.21 -0.32
CA THR A 80 10.20 7.62 -1.11
C THR A 80 11.52 7.50 -0.34
N THR A 81 11.46 7.13 0.93
CA THR A 81 12.64 6.92 1.78
C THR A 81 12.46 5.67 2.62
N GLY A 82 13.56 5.13 3.15
CA GLY A 82 13.57 3.92 3.97
C GLY A 82 13.71 2.65 3.15
N LYS A 83 13.60 1.52 3.85
CA LYS A 83 13.68 0.17 3.26
C LYS A 83 12.40 -0.58 3.58
N TRP A 84 11.74 -1.10 2.56
CA TRP A 84 10.40 -1.69 2.65
C TRP A 84 10.38 -3.12 2.16
N TYR A 85 9.60 -3.95 2.83
CA TYR A 85 9.41 -5.36 2.48
C TYR A 85 7.95 -5.74 2.47
N PHE A 86 7.56 -6.52 1.48
CA PHE A 86 6.25 -7.19 1.41
C PHE A 86 6.32 -8.43 0.54
N GLU A 87 5.32 -9.29 0.68
CA GLU A 87 5.17 -10.54 -0.05
C GLU A 87 3.84 -10.59 -0.80
N ILE A 88 3.83 -11.28 -1.94
CA ILE A 88 2.61 -11.59 -2.68
C ILE A 88 2.63 -13.08 -3.02
N THR A 89 1.62 -13.83 -2.53
CA THR A 89 1.50 -15.26 -2.78
C THR A 89 0.56 -15.52 -3.95
N ALA A 90 0.98 -16.33 -4.91
CA ALA A 90 0.15 -16.83 -5.98
C ALA A 90 -0.45 -18.18 -5.56
N THR A 91 -1.74 -18.25 -5.25
CA THR A 91 -2.42 -19.52 -4.94
C THR A 91 -2.92 -20.24 -6.18
N THR A 92 -3.00 -19.53 -7.30
CA THR A 92 -3.19 -20.07 -8.64
C THR A 92 -2.33 -19.21 -9.57
N ALA A 93 -1.52 -19.84 -10.40
CA ALA A 93 -0.57 -19.13 -11.26
C ALA A 93 -0.67 -19.67 -12.70
N GLN A 94 -1.49 -19.04 -13.53
CA GLN A 94 -1.66 -19.37 -14.95
C GLN A 94 -0.94 -18.34 -15.85
N TYR A 95 -1.22 -17.05 -15.62
CA TYR A 95 -0.57 -15.93 -16.31
C TYR A 95 -0.19 -14.85 -15.30
N PRO A 96 0.62 -15.22 -14.31
CA PRO A 96 0.90 -14.35 -13.18
C PRO A 96 1.69 -13.11 -13.57
N GLN A 97 1.21 -11.97 -13.09
CA GLN A 97 1.88 -10.68 -13.20
C GLN A 97 1.91 -10.04 -11.82
N VAL A 98 3.09 -9.79 -11.31
CA VAL A 98 3.28 -9.29 -9.95
C VAL A 98 4.47 -8.35 -9.88
N GLY A 99 4.34 -7.27 -9.11
CA GLY A 99 5.38 -6.27 -9.01
C GLY A 99 4.99 -5.05 -8.18
N ILE A 100 5.51 -3.92 -8.59
CA ILE A 100 5.12 -2.59 -8.14
C ILE A 100 4.61 -1.78 -9.32
N GLY A 101 3.56 -1.00 -9.13
CA GLY A 101 2.89 -0.30 -10.22
C GLY A 101 2.54 1.12 -9.89
N ARG A 102 2.45 1.96 -10.93
CA ARG A 102 1.98 3.35 -10.87
C ARG A 102 0.48 3.43 -11.11
N LYS A 103 -0.22 4.26 -10.34
CA LYS A 103 -1.66 4.49 -10.47
C LYS A 103 -2.08 5.08 -11.83
N ASN A 104 -1.25 5.92 -12.42
CA ASN A 104 -1.58 6.71 -13.60
C ASN A 104 -0.99 6.12 -14.89
N SER A 105 -0.90 4.82 -15.03
CA SER A 105 -0.54 4.22 -16.32
C SER A 105 -1.64 4.51 -17.34
N ALA A 106 -1.53 5.65 -18.00
CA ALA A 106 -2.36 5.99 -19.15
C ALA A 106 -1.88 5.14 -20.33
N GLY A 107 -2.57 4.09 -20.61
CA GLY A 107 -2.30 3.33 -21.83
C GLY A 107 -2.35 1.83 -21.64
N GLY A 108 -3.39 1.28 -21.99
CA GLY A 108 -3.75 0.07 -22.68
C GLY A 108 -2.95 -1.23 -22.52
N GLY A 109 -2.04 -1.35 -21.59
CA GLY A 109 -1.34 -2.60 -21.35
C GLY A 109 -1.07 -2.81 -19.86
N ALA A 110 -1.26 -4.04 -19.40
CA ALA A 110 -1.02 -4.41 -18.00
C ALA A 110 0.42 -4.11 -17.51
N TYR A 111 1.31 -3.69 -18.39
CA TYR A 111 2.73 -3.51 -18.13
C TYR A 111 3.19 -2.05 -18.13
N ALA A 112 2.41 -1.13 -18.69
CA ALA A 112 2.82 0.27 -18.82
C ALA A 112 3.01 0.91 -17.44
N ASN A 113 4.19 1.47 -17.21
CA ASN A 113 4.60 2.15 -15.97
C ASN A 113 4.66 1.25 -14.72
N ASN A 114 4.84 -0.04 -14.88
CA ASN A 114 4.98 -1.00 -13.78
C ASN A 114 6.35 -1.70 -13.86
N TYR A 115 6.82 -2.19 -12.72
CA TYR A 115 8.02 -3.01 -12.61
C TYR A 115 7.67 -4.33 -11.96
N GLY A 116 7.96 -5.42 -12.61
CA GLY A 116 7.58 -6.72 -12.07
C GLY A 116 7.95 -7.87 -12.99
N THR A 117 7.29 -8.97 -12.77
CA THR A 117 7.46 -10.20 -13.55
C THR A 117 6.14 -10.70 -14.07
N TYR A 118 6.14 -11.33 -15.22
CA TYR A 118 4.98 -12.03 -15.73
C TYR A 118 5.36 -13.33 -16.45
N TYR A 119 4.38 -14.19 -16.64
CA TYR A 119 4.45 -15.41 -17.41
C TYR A 119 3.42 -15.40 -18.54
N ASN A 120 3.82 -15.81 -19.74
CA ASN A 120 2.95 -15.82 -20.91
C ASN A 120 2.66 -17.24 -21.44
N ALA A 121 2.57 -18.22 -20.56
CA ALA A 121 2.39 -19.65 -20.87
C ALA A 121 3.61 -20.35 -21.53
N VAL A 122 4.63 -19.62 -21.92
CA VAL A 122 5.84 -20.17 -22.55
C VAL A 122 7.10 -19.66 -21.84
N ASN A 123 7.17 -18.37 -21.61
CA ASN A 123 8.35 -17.70 -21.06
C ASN A 123 8.01 -16.81 -19.88
N TYR A 124 9.01 -16.59 -19.03
CA TYR A 124 8.95 -15.66 -17.91
C TYR A 124 9.73 -14.40 -18.27
N TYR A 125 9.16 -13.25 -17.90
CA TYR A 125 9.69 -11.96 -18.25
C TYR A 125 9.78 -11.05 -17.04
N VAL A 126 10.73 -10.13 -17.07
CA VAL A 126 10.67 -8.91 -16.27
C VAL A 126 10.07 -7.81 -17.13
N PHE A 127 9.12 -7.08 -16.60
CA PHE A 127 8.55 -5.91 -17.28
C PHE A 127 8.91 -4.63 -16.55
N TYR A 128 9.03 -3.54 -17.29
CA TYR A 128 9.35 -2.22 -16.76
C TYR A 128 8.84 -1.10 -17.68
N ASP A 129 8.49 -0.02 -17.01
CA ASP A 129 8.14 1.35 -17.36
C ASP A 129 7.54 1.68 -18.73
N THR A 130 8.23 1.57 -19.84
CA THR A 130 7.77 2.22 -21.08
C THR A 130 7.29 1.24 -22.13
N GLY A 131 6.04 0.83 -21.97
CA GLY A 131 5.43 -0.07 -22.94
C GLY A 131 5.90 -1.52 -22.78
N ASN A 132 5.18 -2.43 -23.33
CA ASN A 132 5.25 -3.89 -23.22
C ASN A 132 6.62 -4.54 -23.54
N SER A 133 7.73 -3.94 -23.15
CA SER A 133 9.07 -4.45 -23.41
C SER A 133 9.50 -5.39 -22.30
N ALA A 134 9.37 -6.67 -22.55
CA ALA A 134 9.92 -7.70 -21.69
C ALA A 134 11.45 -7.75 -21.79
N VAL A 135 12.14 -7.84 -20.68
CA VAL A 135 13.62 -7.86 -20.63
C VAL A 135 14.09 -9.21 -20.10
N GLY A 136 14.21 -10.16 -21.00
CA GLY A 136 14.87 -11.44 -20.72
C GLY A 136 14.02 -12.46 -19.97
N ASN A 137 14.40 -13.71 -20.11
CA ASN A 137 13.83 -14.85 -19.38
C ASN A 137 14.56 -14.99 -18.04
N ILE A 138 13.83 -14.88 -16.93
CA ILE A 138 14.39 -14.83 -15.59
C ILE A 138 14.04 -16.05 -14.71
N GLY A 139 13.48 -17.09 -15.30
CA GLY A 139 13.10 -18.28 -14.54
C GLY A 139 11.95 -18.07 -13.55
N GLY A 140 11.10 -17.08 -13.77
CA GLY A 140 9.79 -16.86 -13.12
C GLY A 140 9.74 -16.72 -11.60
N ILE A 141 9.11 -15.64 -11.12
CA ILE A 141 8.89 -15.47 -9.67
C ILE A 141 7.69 -16.30 -9.19
N CYS A 142 6.54 -16.20 -9.84
CA CYS A 142 5.33 -16.93 -9.45
C CYS A 142 4.92 -17.86 -10.59
N THR A 143 5.48 -19.06 -10.63
CA THR A 143 5.26 -20.02 -11.72
C THR A 143 4.52 -21.26 -11.27
N THR A 144 4.38 -21.41 -9.98
CA THR A 144 3.76 -22.57 -9.36
C THR A 144 2.80 -22.10 -8.27
N THR A 145 1.74 -22.83 -8.08
CA THR A 145 0.81 -22.62 -6.96
C THR A 145 1.57 -22.56 -5.64
N ASN A 146 1.25 -21.55 -4.83
CA ASN A 146 1.87 -21.22 -3.56
C ASN A 146 3.31 -20.68 -3.63
N ASP A 147 3.80 -20.29 -4.80
CA ASP A 147 5.00 -19.46 -4.86
C ASP A 147 4.73 -18.12 -4.19
N VAL A 148 5.72 -17.62 -3.47
CA VAL A 148 5.68 -16.31 -2.83
C VAL A 148 6.67 -15.38 -3.52
N ALA A 149 6.15 -14.32 -4.13
CA ALA A 149 6.95 -13.24 -4.64
C ALA A 149 7.42 -12.35 -3.49
N LEU A 150 8.70 -12.03 -3.45
CA LEU A 150 9.37 -11.26 -2.42
C LEU A 150 9.82 -9.93 -3.00
N PHE A 151 9.52 -8.84 -2.32
CA PHE A 151 9.88 -7.49 -2.74
C PHE A 151 10.65 -6.76 -1.64
N CYS A 152 11.90 -6.43 -1.92
CA CYS A 152 12.72 -5.54 -1.11
C CYS A 152 12.95 -4.23 -1.85
N ILE A 153 12.56 -3.12 -1.28
CA ILE A 153 12.70 -1.80 -1.86
C ILE A 153 13.56 -0.92 -0.93
N ASP A 154 14.75 -0.56 -1.36
CA ASP A 154 15.55 0.50 -0.74
C ASP A 154 15.19 1.81 -1.45
N ALA A 155 14.17 2.46 -0.93
CA ALA A 155 13.62 3.69 -1.51
C ALA A 155 14.62 4.85 -1.45
N THR A 156 15.42 4.93 -0.40
CA THR A 156 16.45 5.97 -0.24
C THR A 156 17.49 5.90 -1.36
N ASN A 157 17.85 4.70 -1.80
CA ASN A 157 18.86 4.50 -2.84
C ASN A 157 18.27 4.13 -4.21
N ASN A 158 16.95 4.21 -4.39
CA ASN A 158 16.26 3.85 -5.63
C ASN A 158 16.62 2.44 -6.12
N LYS A 159 16.54 1.44 -5.24
CA LYS A 159 16.86 0.05 -5.57
C LYS A 159 15.69 -0.87 -5.26
N VAL A 160 15.45 -1.84 -6.14
CA VAL A 160 14.43 -2.88 -5.97
C VAL A 160 15.05 -4.23 -6.19
N TRP A 161 14.82 -5.16 -5.28
CA TRP A 161 15.10 -6.58 -5.45
C TRP A 161 13.78 -7.32 -5.52
N MET A 162 13.66 -8.17 -6.49
CA MET A 162 12.55 -9.09 -6.67
C MET A 162 13.06 -10.51 -6.52
N GLY A 163 12.34 -11.33 -5.79
CA GLY A 163 12.70 -12.71 -5.55
C GLY A 163 11.48 -13.58 -5.38
N ARG A 164 11.71 -14.86 -5.14
CA ARG A 164 10.66 -15.81 -4.78
C ARG A 164 11.10 -16.69 -3.62
N SER A 165 10.12 -17.14 -2.85
CA SER A 165 10.23 -18.30 -2.00
C SER A 165 9.39 -19.43 -2.57
N ARG A 166 10.01 -20.59 -2.83
CA ARG A 166 9.36 -21.81 -3.27
C ARG A 166 9.76 -22.95 -2.35
N SER A 167 8.79 -23.56 -1.69
CA SER A 167 9.04 -24.65 -0.73
C SER A 167 10.15 -24.30 0.29
N GLY A 168 10.18 -23.04 0.77
CA GLY A 168 11.17 -22.54 1.72
C GLY A 168 12.51 -22.13 1.11
N THR A 169 12.72 -22.34 -0.19
CA THR A 169 13.95 -21.89 -0.86
C THR A 169 13.75 -20.50 -1.46
N VAL A 170 14.59 -19.55 -1.04
CA VAL A 170 14.61 -18.19 -1.55
C VAL A 170 15.59 -18.05 -2.71
N THR A 171 15.14 -17.39 -3.78
CA THR A 171 15.96 -17.04 -4.93
C THR A 171 15.68 -15.59 -5.34
N TRP A 172 16.72 -14.78 -5.37
CA TRP A 172 16.64 -13.40 -5.87
C TRP A 172 16.99 -13.36 -7.37
N LEU A 173 16.28 -12.52 -8.11
CA LEU A 173 16.53 -12.36 -9.55
C LEU A 173 17.95 -11.83 -9.80
N GLY A 174 18.60 -12.40 -10.80
CA GLY A 174 19.94 -12.02 -11.19
C GLY A 174 21.03 -12.29 -10.14
N GLY A 175 20.76 -13.15 -9.16
CA GLY A 175 21.68 -13.41 -8.06
C GLY A 175 21.83 -12.24 -7.08
N GLY A 176 20.81 -11.39 -7.02
CA GLY A 176 20.79 -10.23 -6.13
C GLY A 176 20.80 -10.60 -4.64
N ASP A 177 21.26 -9.67 -3.82
CA ASP A 177 21.21 -9.78 -2.37
C ASP A 177 20.80 -8.43 -1.74
N PRO A 178 19.53 -8.31 -1.28
CA PRO A 178 19.05 -7.09 -0.65
C PRO A 178 19.73 -6.82 0.71
N SER A 179 20.27 -7.83 1.40
CA SER A 179 20.95 -7.66 2.69
C SER A 179 22.26 -6.91 2.55
N THR A 180 23.01 -7.19 1.51
CA THR A 180 24.25 -6.50 1.16
C THR A 180 24.07 -5.32 0.21
N GLY A 181 22.89 -5.18 -0.36
CA GLY A 181 22.58 -4.13 -1.34
C GLY A 181 23.18 -4.36 -2.73
N THR A 182 23.62 -5.61 -3.04
CA THR A 182 24.24 -5.96 -4.32
C THR A 182 23.24 -6.44 -5.35
N SER A 183 23.55 -6.23 -6.62
CA SER A 183 22.79 -6.68 -7.81
C SER A 183 21.28 -6.48 -7.67
N PRO A 184 20.77 -5.25 -7.44
CA PRO A 184 19.34 -5.01 -7.43
C PRO A 184 18.73 -5.39 -8.77
N THR A 185 17.46 -5.82 -8.78
CA THR A 185 16.73 -6.09 -10.02
C THR A 185 16.65 -4.81 -10.86
N PHE A 186 16.30 -3.70 -10.23
CA PHE A 186 16.29 -2.36 -10.83
C PHE A 186 16.98 -1.36 -9.92
N SER A 187 17.63 -0.35 -10.50
CA SER A 187 18.33 0.70 -9.77
C SER A 187 18.26 2.03 -10.52
N GLY A 188 18.40 3.15 -9.81
CA GLY A 188 18.31 4.55 -10.23
C GLY A 188 18.67 4.95 -11.66
N SER A 189 18.86 6.19 -11.94
CA SER A 189 19.17 6.72 -13.28
C SER A 189 20.51 6.18 -13.78
N GLY A 190 20.47 5.37 -14.83
CA GLY A 190 21.68 4.82 -15.47
C GLY A 190 21.75 3.30 -15.49
N GLY A 191 20.73 2.59 -15.03
CA GLY A 191 20.63 1.15 -15.22
C GLY A 191 21.68 0.34 -14.44
N GLY A 192 21.95 0.72 -13.19
CA GLY A 192 22.88 -0.01 -12.32
C GLY A 192 22.32 -1.29 -11.70
N GLY A 193 21.13 -1.73 -12.12
CA GLY A 193 20.54 -3.01 -11.73
C GLY A 193 20.91 -4.15 -12.68
N VAL A 194 20.45 -5.34 -12.36
CA VAL A 194 20.56 -6.53 -13.26
C VAL A 194 19.90 -6.24 -14.61
N TYR A 195 18.80 -5.48 -14.59
CA TYR A 195 18.12 -4.98 -15.78
C TYR A 195 18.39 -3.48 -15.93
N SER A 196 18.95 -3.11 -17.10
CA SER A 196 19.44 -1.76 -17.39
C SER A 196 18.32 -0.74 -17.63
N THR A 197 17.36 -0.68 -16.72
CA THR A 197 16.24 0.27 -16.79
C THR A 197 16.29 1.20 -15.60
N ALA A 198 16.16 2.50 -15.87
CA ALA A 198 16.11 3.50 -14.82
C ALA A 198 14.87 3.29 -13.94
N PHE A 199 15.08 3.31 -12.63
CA PHE A 199 14.02 3.23 -11.65
C PHE A 199 14.07 4.45 -10.73
N SER A 200 12.94 5.11 -10.51
CA SER A 200 12.83 6.20 -9.56
C SER A 200 11.60 6.03 -8.66
N ILE A 201 11.83 5.82 -7.39
CA ILE A 201 10.73 5.66 -6.42
C ILE A 201 9.84 6.92 -6.33
N SER A 202 10.38 8.10 -6.66
CA SER A 202 9.62 9.36 -6.67
C SER A 202 8.47 9.39 -7.68
N ASP A 203 8.47 8.47 -8.64
CA ASP A 203 7.39 8.33 -9.61
C ASP A 203 6.09 7.78 -8.99
N GLY A 204 6.17 7.26 -7.77
CA GLY A 204 5.05 6.76 -6.99
C GLY A 204 4.62 5.35 -7.38
N TYR A 205 4.95 4.38 -6.53
CA TYR A 205 4.62 2.97 -6.75
C TYR A 205 3.83 2.39 -5.58
N TRP A 206 2.99 1.43 -5.90
CA TRP A 206 2.23 0.60 -4.97
C TRP A 206 2.54 -0.87 -5.21
N PRO A 207 2.39 -1.77 -4.24
CA PRO A 207 2.28 -3.19 -4.53
C PRO A 207 1.25 -3.42 -5.63
N TYR A 208 1.55 -4.30 -6.57
CA TYR A 208 0.76 -4.50 -7.78
C TYR A 208 0.65 -5.98 -8.15
N CYS A 209 -0.54 -6.39 -8.56
CA CYS A 209 -0.73 -7.64 -9.28
C CYS A 209 -1.72 -7.46 -10.44
N SER A 210 -1.58 -8.33 -11.43
CA SER A 210 -2.53 -8.40 -12.53
C SER A 210 -2.73 -9.86 -12.94
N ASN A 211 -3.94 -10.13 -13.35
CA ASN A 211 -4.34 -11.39 -13.93
C ASN A 211 -4.46 -11.19 -15.43
N GLY A 212 -3.62 -11.84 -16.21
CA GLY A 212 -3.73 -11.80 -17.66
C GLY A 212 -5.04 -12.44 -18.14
N SER A 213 -4.98 -13.44 -18.98
CA SER A 213 -6.16 -14.20 -19.42
C SER A 213 -6.54 -15.35 -18.49
N GLY A 214 -5.82 -15.52 -17.38
CA GLY A 214 -6.01 -16.61 -16.41
C GLY A 214 -6.87 -16.24 -15.21
N SER A 215 -7.15 -17.23 -14.37
CA SER A 215 -7.87 -17.04 -13.11
C SER A 215 -6.88 -17.03 -11.94
N ASP A 216 -5.85 -16.18 -12.04
CA ASP A 216 -4.84 -16.07 -10.98
C ASP A 216 -5.45 -15.51 -9.69
N VAL A 217 -4.93 -15.98 -8.56
CA VAL A 217 -5.37 -15.56 -7.23
C VAL A 217 -4.16 -15.15 -6.42
N TRP A 218 -4.21 -13.92 -5.91
CA TRP A 218 -3.10 -13.26 -5.23
C TRP A 218 -3.45 -12.90 -3.80
N TYR A 219 -2.58 -13.24 -2.87
CA TYR A 219 -2.67 -12.79 -1.48
C TYR A 219 -1.48 -11.90 -1.14
N ILE A 220 -1.75 -10.69 -0.67
CA ILE A 220 -0.73 -9.77 -0.16
C ILE A 220 -0.45 -10.04 1.32
N ASN A 221 0.83 -9.99 1.68
CA ASN A 221 1.30 -9.92 3.06
C ASN A 221 2.29 -8.76 3.16
N ALA A 222 1.86 -7.68 3.77
CA ALA A 222 2.67 -6.49 4.01
C ALA A 222 3.19 -6.43 5.47
N GLY A 223 3.10 -7.56 6.20
CA GLY A 223 3.53 -7.70 7.58
C GLY A 223 2.39 -7.85 8.59
N GLN A 224 1.11 -7.89 8.14
CA GLN A 224 -0.04 -8.15 9.02
C GLN A 224 -0.05 -9.56 9.60
N ARG A 225 0.77 -10.45 9.08
CA ARG A 225 1.04 -11.78 9.58
C ARG A 225 2.53 -12.11 9.39
N ALA A 226 3.01 -13.19 10.00
CA ALA A 226 4.38 -13.65 9.80
C ALA A 226 4.72 -13.73 8.31
N PHE A 227 5.88 -13.24 7.94
CA PHE A 227 6.39 -13.36 6.59
C PHE A 227 6.86 -14.79 6.32
N THR A 228 6.76 -15.22 5.07
CA THR A 228 7.32 -16.53 4.62
C THR A 228 8.84 -16.50 4.64
N TYR A 229 9.40 -15.33 4.37
CA TYR A 229 10.84 -15.07 4.45
C TYR A 229 11.07 -13.85 5.35
N THR A 230 11.89 -14.02 6.40
CA THR A 230 12.26 -12.89 7.26
C THR A 230 12.92 -11.80 6.43
N ALA A 231 12.37 -10.60 6.49
CA ALA A 231 12.91 -9.45 5.75
C ALA A 231 14.40 -9.24 6.08
N PRO A 232 15.23 -8.87 5.11
CA PRO A 232 16.63 -8.53 5.38
C PRO A 232 16.75 -7.38 6.39
N SER A 233 17.86 -7.35 7.11
CA SER A 233 18.10 -6.34 8.15
C SER A 233 17.86 -4.91 7.64
N GLY A 234 17.11 -4.13 8.39
CA GLY A 234 16.75 -2.75 8.10
C GLY A 234 15.54 -2.58 7.18
N TYR A 235 15.01 -3.66 6.57
CA TYR A 235 13.75 -3.61 5.85
C TYR A 235 12.58 -3.74 6.83
N LYS A 236 11.53 -2.98 6.58
CA LYS A 236 10.34 -2.88 7.43
C LYS A 236 9.08 -3.28 6.68
N ALA A 237 8.10 -3.76 7.42
CA ALA A 237 6.76 -4.01 6.94
C ALA A 237 6.11 -2.73 6.41
N LEU A 238 5.34 -2.85 5.31
CA LEU A 238 4.63 -1.71 4.72
C LEU A 238 3.33 -1.45 5.50
N THR A 239 3.48 -0.75 6.61
CA THR A 239 2.40 -0.38 7.55
C THR A 239 2.53 1.08 7.97
N THR A 240 1.40 1.70 8.33
CA THR A 240 1.40 3.09 8.81
C THR A 240 2.27 3.31 10.05
N ALA A 241 2.44 2.30 10.89
CA ALA A 241 3.31 2.38 12.07
C ALA A 241 4.79 2.59 11.73
N ASN A 242 5.24 2.10 10.56
CA ASN A 242 6.62 2.23 10.10
C ASN A 242 6.85 3.45 9.20
N ILE A 243 5.78 4.09 8.76
CA ILE A 243 5.85 5.28 7.90
C ILE A 243 5.99 6.50 8.79
N THR A 244 7.09 7.23 8.64
CA THR A 244 7.21 8.54 9.29
C THR A 244 6.12 9.45 8.76
N ALA A 245 5.30 9.99 9.64
CA ALA A 245 4.30 10.96 9.28
C ALA A 245 4.98 12.10 8.50
N PRO A 246 4.45 12.50 7.33
CA PRO A 246 4.99 13.65 6.62
C PRO A 246 4.90 14.87 7.54
N ALA A 247 5.95 15.67 7.56
CA ALA A 247 5.95 16.96 8.29
C ALA A 247 4.84 17.89 7.77
N ASP A 248 4.33 17.62 6.59
CA ASP A 248 3.25 18.34 5.92
C ASP A 248 2.02 17.42 5.80
N ALA A 249 0.98 17.73 6.56
CA ALA A 249 -0.28 16.99 6.55
C ALA A 249 -0.97 16.97 5.17
N SER A 250 -0.63 17.90 4.27
CA SER A 250 -1.16 17.94 2.90
C SER A 250 -0.80 16.71 2.07
N LYS A 251 0.17 15.90 2.51
CA LYS A 251 0.62 14.69 1.81
C LYS A 251 -0.15 13.42 2.18
N TRP A 252 -1.08 13.46 3.12
CA TRP A 252 -1.85 12.29 3.53
C TRP A 252 -2.97 11.89 2.56
N PHE A 253 -3.41 12.81 1.71
CA PHE A 253 -4.51 12.58 0.78
C PHE A 253 -4.05 12.08 -0.59
N TYR A 254 -3.32 10.95 -0.60
CA TYR A 254 -2.97 10.29 -1.85
C TYR A 254 -4.16 9.47 -2.36
N GLY A 255 -4.88 10.04 -3.31
CA GLY A 255 -5.88 9.23 -4.01
C GLY A 255 -7.15 9.93 -4.45
N GLY A 256 -7.37 11.18 -4.08
CA GLY A 256 -8.54 11.93 -4.49
C GLY A 256 -8.78 13.15 -3.63
N VAL A 257 -9.66 14.01 -4.07
CA VAL A 257 -10.23 15.07 -3.24
C VAL A 257 -11.08 14.37 -2.16
N PRO A 258 -10.93 14.68 -0.87
CA PRO A 258 -11.82 14.12 0.14
C PRO A 258 -13.27 14.55 -0.14
N ASP A 259 -14.19 13.61 -0.14
CA ASP A 259 -15.61 13.91 -0.42
C ASP A 259 -16.28 14.67 0.71
N LEU A 260 -15.85 14.43 1.95
CA LEU A 260 -16.33 15.10 3.15
C LEU A 260 -15.17 15.37 4.10
N VAL A 261 -15.09 16.58 4.60
CA VAL A 261 -14.16 16.98 5.67
C VAL A 261 -14.97 17.44 6.89
N TRP A 262 -14.71 16.83 8.02
CA TRP A 262 -15.31 17.18 9.31
C TRP A 262 -14.23 17.68 10.26
N ILE A 263 -14.32 18.94 10.68
CA ILE A 263 -13.32 19.59 11.52
C ILE A 263 -13.97 20.06 12.84
N LYS A 264 -13.20 19.94 13.92
CA LYS A 264 -13.56 20.40 15.26
C LYS A 264 -12.39 21.11 15.92
N ASP A 265 -12.61 22.31 16.41
CA ASP A 265 -11.73 22.96 17.39
C ASP A 265 -11.83 22.21 18.74
N ARG A 266 -10.70 21.75 19.27
CA ARG A 266 -10.64 21.03 20.54
C ARG A 266 -10.33 21.92 21.75
N THR A 267 -9.93 23.15 21.53
CA THR A 267 -9.55 24.12 22.58
C THR A 267 -10.70 25.04 23.00
N SER A 268 -11.62 25.29 22.08
CA SER A 268 -12.74 26.22 22.29
C SER A 268 -14.09 25.54 21.99
N ALA A 269 -15.16 26.05 22.59
CA ALA A 269 -16.51 25.54 22.43
C ALA A 269 -17.18 26.02 21.12
N TYR A 270 -16.47 25.89 19.99
CA TYR A 270 -17.04 26.16 18.68
C TYR A 270 -17.78 24.95 18.13
N SER A 271 -18.77 25.20 17.30
CA SER A 271 -19.50 24.19 16.54
C SER A 271 -18.56 23.47 15.56
N HIS A 272 -18.90 22.23 15.18
CA HIS A 272 -18.14 21.51 14.15
C HIS A 272 -18.42 22.08 12.77
N SER A 273 -17.43 22.05 11.91
CA SER A 273 -17.52 22.43 10.50
C SER A 273 -17.49 21.19 9.60
N LEU A 274 -18.45 21.07 8.71
CA LEU A 274 -18.52 20.01 7.69
C LEU A 274 -18.51 20.66 6.30
N THR A 275 -17.55 20.30 5.49
CA THR A 275 -17.41 20.76 4.10
C THR A 275 -17.34 19.56 3.19
N ASP A 276 -18.07 19.54 2.10
CA ASP A 276 -18.07 18.46 1.11
C ASP A 276 -17.84 18.96 -0.31
N THR A 277 -17.50 18.04 -1.22
CA THR A 277 -17.19 18.37 -2.61
C THR A 277 -18.40 18.83 -3.41
N ILE A 278 -19.60 18.52 -2.97
CA ILE A 278 -20.84 18.91 -3.67
C ILE A 278 -21.17 20.38 -3.39
N ARG A 279 -21.02 20.81 -2.13
CA ARG A 279 -21.22 22.23 -1.75
C ARG A 279 -20.02 23.09 -2.13
N GLY A 280 -18.85 22.50 -2.14
CA GLY A 280 -17.58 23.18 -2.38
C GLY A 280 -17.02 23.87 -1.15
N VAL A 281 -15.80 24.40 -1.29
CA VAL A 281 -15.02 24.99 -0.18
C VAL A 281 -15.55 26.34 0.32
N GLY A 282 -16.59 26.89 -0.25
CA GLY A 282 -17.15 28.19 0.19
C GLY A 282 -18.30 28.06 1.19
N LEU A 283 -18.77 26.84 1.45
CA LEU A 283 -19.97 26.58 2.25
C LEU A 283 -19.72 25.50 3.29
N ASN A 284 -20.15 25.74 4.51
CA ASN A 284 -20.04 24.82 5.62
C ASN A 284 -21.41 24.47 6.20
N LEU A 285 -21.64 23.18 6.50
CA LEU A 285 -22.67 22.78 7.45
C LEU A 285 -22.11 22.85 8.87
N ILE A 286 -22.97 23.20 9.79
CA ILE A 286 -22.72 23.23 11.22
C ILE A 286 -23.47 22.06 11.85
N SER A 287 -22.74 21.12 12.48
CA SER A 287 -23.32 19.84 12.93
C SER A 287 -24.33 19.94 14.06
N ASP A 288 -24.33 21.03 14.80
CA ASP A 288 -25.14 21.24 16.01
C ASP A 288 -26.25 22.30 15.83
N THR A 289 -26.51 22.72 14.60
CA THR A 289 -27.58 23.64 14.25
C THR A 289 -28.45 23.11 13.11
N SER A 290 -29.70 23.55 13.04
CA SER A 290 -30.62 23.25 11.93
C SER A 290 -30.63 24.37 10.87
N GLY A 291 -29.62 25.22 10.87
CA GLY A 291 -29.51 26.32 9.92
C GLY A 291 -29.12 25.88 8.52
N THR A 292 -29.29 26.78 7.57
CA THR A 292 -28.78 26.64 6.21
C THR A 292 -27.27 26.73 6.19
N ASP A 293 -26.66 26.32 5.09
CA ASP A 293 -25.22 26.44 4.84
C ASP A 293 -24.73 27.87 5.18
N THR A 294 -23.62 27.95 5.87
CA THR A 294 -23.01 29.24 6.21
C THR A 294 -21.88 29.56 5.26
N SER A 295 -21.86 30.80 4.77
CA SER A 295 -20.70 31.35 4.07
C SER A 295 -19.63 31.77 5.06
N GLY A 296 -18.40 31.45 4.78
CA GLY A 296 -17.25 31.69 5.65
C GLY A 296 -16.46 30.39 5.80
N PRO A 297 -15.65 30.05 4.79
CA PRO A 297 -15.03 28.73 4.75
C PRO A 297 -13.97 28.58 5.83
N ASP A 298 -14.02 27.46 6.55
CA ASP A 298 -12.89 26.99 7.36
C ASP A 298 -11.85 26.28 6.48
N ILE A 299 -12.26 25.90 5.26
CA ILE A 299 -11.42 25.27 4.23
C ILE A 299 -11.42 26.15 2.99
N SER A 300 -10.25 26.55 2.53
CA SER A 300 -10.06 27.37 1.31
C SER A 300 -9.82 26.53 0.06
N GLU A 301 -9.36 25.31 0.23
CA GLU A 301 -9.05 24.42 -0.88
C GLU A 301 -9.24 22.96 -0.46
N MET A 302 -9.81 22.17 -1.36
CA MET A 302 -9.84 20.71 -1.30
C MET A 302 -9.28 20.20 -2.62
N SER A 303 -8.17 19.48 -2.58
CA SER A 303 -7.48 18.99 -3.78
C SER A 303 -7.01 17.55 -3.59
N LYS A 304 -6.58 16.93 -4.67
CA LYS A 304 -5.94 15.60 -4.60
C LYS A 304 -4.63 15.58 -3.79
N TYR A 305 -4.12 16.72 -3.42
CA TYR A 305 -2.90 16.86 -2.63
C TYR A 305 -3.18 17.18 -1.16
N GLY A 306 -4.42 17.37 -0.79
CA GLY A 306 -4.83 17.72 0.56
C GLY A 306 -5.89 18.81 0.62
N MET A 307 -5.97 19.46 1.75
CA MET A 307 -6.85 20.59 1.98
C MET A 307 -6.05 21.75 2.60
N SER A 308 -6.47 22.97 2.33
CA SER A 308 -5.95 24.18 2.97
C SER A 308 -6.96 24.71 3.96
N LEU A 309 -6.53 24.89 5.21
CA LEU A 309 -7.34 25.53 6.24
C LEU A 309 -7.15 27.04 6.17
N ILE A 310 -8.22 27.79 6.43
CA ILE A 310 -8.13 29.23 6.61
C ILE A 310 -7.62 29.50 8.03
N GLY A 311 -6.54 30.28 8.12
CA GLY A 311 -5.90 30.62 9.39
C GLY A 311 -6.82 31.32 10.37
N PRO A 312 -6.40 31.48 11.64
CA PRO A 312 -7.28 31.91 12.72
C PRO A 312 -7.84 33.32 12.47
N SER A 313 -9.14 33.38 12.30
CA SER A 313 -9.92 34.58 12.55
C SER A 313 -10.80 34.35 13.76
N SER A 314 -11.32 35.41 14.37
CA SER A 314 -12.17 35.32 15.56
C SER A 314 -13.46 34.51 15.38
N SER A 315 -13.70 33.96 14.18
CA SER A 315 -14.85 33.11 13.82
C SER A 315 -14.45 31.75 13.30
N ASN A 316 -13.16 31.40 13.26
CA ASN A 316 -12.70 30.12 12.71
C ASN A 316 -12.88 28.98 13.70
N ARG A 317 -13.41 27.88 13.21
CA ARG A 317 -13.74 26.66 13.99
C ARG A 317 -12.63 25.61 13.92
N VAL A 318 -11.45 26.00 13.42
CA VAL A 318 -10.31 25.09 13.25
C VAL A 318 -9.13 25.55 14.10
N ASN A 319 -8.49 24.60 14.74
CA ASN A 319 -7.21 24.85 15.41
C ASN A 319 -6.11 24.88 14.36
N THR A 320 -5.36 25.95 14.34
CA THR A 320 -4.12 26.07 13.55
C THR A 320 -2.91 25.85 14.43
#